data_f813d3453a802c703fcf13031dc0d1f1
#
_entry.id   f813d3453a802c703fcf13031dc0d1f1
#
_cell.length_a   1.000
_cell.length_b   1.000
_cell.length_c   1.000
_cell.angle_alpha   90.00
_cell.angle_beta   90.00
_cell.angle_gamma   90.00
#
_symmetry.space_group_name_H-M   'P 1'
#
loop_
_entity.id
_entity.type
_entity.pdbx_description
1 polymer ?
#
loop_
_entity_poly.entity_id
_entity_poly.type
_entity_poly.pdbx_seq_one_letter_code
_entity_poly.pdbx_strand_id
1 'polypeptide(L)'
;MASGIFLLLLIAGLSGCGQKNTEKENLCHIVLEAGEGYHVTDPARTIKSGSDVSFTITLDDNWQFLGTDYHGETEITKEDDGKTVNLVLHEVNYSESICIQAEKGKYEIVYDANGGQNISGDSDRVSICYRGTHQRINTSTGTDLFARDGYTLLGWNTRADGTGQAVGLGSRTEWKEGLVLYAQWIPWTGEADFVYKKVSGFAVITSYIGKAQQICVPSSLGGFPVRTIREQAFADTECKTVILSPGIHEVEKWAFRNSRLEQLYIYDDLEKISDYAFQDCDMLRTLHINSIEAPAYSGNYFDTFQDKYDRLLSLKDKKKIVLFSGSSTRFGYDSAMLDQAFPDYEVVNMGVFAYSPALPQLELIRSCMKEGDILLDSPEFDAANRQFCYQKELDYATFAMMESNYDAFADLDLREYAQVFTAFSAYQTARQDMERKNYDVCASDYDEDGNEVEGPSYNEYGDYVVYRPNTTSEKPIYGLPVNYTVNAFPKETYIDSANAEFQKFMDQGIKVYFTYSPRNKYALSKDSTQEERARLHEYFKSQLHVPVISELEDSLYTGIYLYGTDNHLSTEGAQIRTEKVLRDLKEQLAKEEKK
;
A
#
# COMPACT_ATOMS: atom_id res chain seq x y z
N MET A 1 20.01 -0.23 21.56
CA MET A 1 21.19 -0.55 22.40
C MET A 1 22.04 -1.50 21.58
N ALA A 2 23.19 -1.04 21.14
CA ALA A 2 24.08 -1.78 20.25
C ALA A 2 24.77 -2.91 21.02
N SER A 3 24.60 -4.14 20.57
CA SER A 3 25.39 -5.30 21.00
C SER A 3 26.42 -5.63 19.93
N GLY A 4 27.65 -5.17 20.14
CA GLY A 4 28.77 -5.52 19.30
C GLY A 4 29.18 -6.97 19.50
N ILE A 5 29.26 -7.72 18.43
CA ILE A 5 29.84 -9.06 18.41
C ILE A 5 31.35 -8.93 18.28
N PHE A 6 32.06 -9.22 19.33
CA PHE A 6 33.52 -9.34 19.35
C PHE A 6 33.92 -10.69 18.75
N LEU A 7 34.49 -10.69 17.56
CA LEU A 7 35.15 -11.86 16.98
C LEU A 7 36.59 -11.93 17.50
N LEU A 8 36.84 -12.81 18.48
CA LEU A 8 38.18 -13.07 19.00
C LEU A 8 38.94 -14.00 18.06
N LEU A 9 39.92 -13.49 17.33
CA LEU A 9 40.89 -14.28 16.58
C LEU A 9 41.95 -14.82 17.55
N LEU A 10 41.94 -16.13 17.77
CA LEU A 10 43.00 -16.86 18.52
C LEU A 10 44.26 -16.92 17.65
N ILE A 11 45.31 -16.24 18.07
CA ILE A 11 46.65 -16.43 17.51
C ILE A 11 47.36 -17.55 18.30
N ALA A 12 47.51 -18.71 17.65
CA ALA A 12 48.34 -19.79 18.14
C ALA A 12 49.82 -19.47 17.85
N GLY A 13 50.62 -19.25 18.88
CA GLY A 13 52.04 -19.07 18.78
C GLY A 13 52.77 -20.39 18.52
N LEU A 14 53.55 -20.46 17.45
CA LEU A 14 54.57 -21.49 17.25
C LEU A 14 55.95 -20.82 17.39
N SER A 15 56.66 -21.16 18.46
CA SER A 15 58.06 -20.82 18.63
C SER A 15 58.92 -21.71 17.77
N GLY A 16 59.63 -21.15 16.81
CA GLY A 16 60.66 -21.80 16.01
C GLY A 16 61.81 -20.85 15.76
N CYS A 17 62.94 -21.13 16.39
CA CYS A 17 64.16 -20.36 16.31
C CYS A 17 64.80 -20.46 14.91
N GLY A 18 65.09 -19.31 14.28
CA GLY A 18 65.87 -19.23 13.06
C GLY A 18 66.01 -17.78 12.61
N GLN A 19 67.14 -17.16 12.97
CA GLN A 19 67.53 -15.79 12.53
C GLN A 19 67.58 -15.70 11.03
N LYS A 20 66.65 -14.95 10.44
CA LYS A 20 66.82 -14.10 9.29
C LYS A 20 66.11 -12.79 9.60
N ASN A 21 66.87 -11.69 9.57
CA ASN A 21 66.32 -10.34 9.59
C ASN A 21 65.40 -10.17 8.38
N THR A 22 64.14 -10.45 8.56
CA THR A 22 63.07 -9.91 7.73
C THR A 22 62.45 -8.78 8.56
N GLU A 23 62.61 -7.56 8.10
CA GLU A 23 61.81 -6.43 8.57
C GLU A 23 60.36 -6.91 8.59
N LYS A 24 59.75 -7.00 9.77
CA LYS A 24 58.31 -7.22 9.86
C LYS A 24 57.66 -5.99 9.23
N GLU A 25 57.16 -6.15 8.02
CA GLU A 25 56.33 -5.12 7.43
C GLU A 25 55.19 -4.82 8.42
N ASN A 26 55.12 -3.59 8.93
CA ASN A 26 53.97 -3.14 9.73
C ASN A 26 52.76 -3.04 8.79
N LEU A 27 51.84 -3.96 8.90
CA LEU A 27 50.58 -3.99 8.15
C LEU A 27 49.44 -3.40 8.96
N CYS A 28 48.64 -2.57 8.30
CA CYS A 28 47.38 -2.03 8.84
C CYS A 28 46.20 -2.71 8.14
N HIS A 29 45.20 -3.06 8.91
CA HIS A 29 43.95 -3.65 8.43
C HIS A 29 42.87 -2.60 8.56
N ILE A 30 42.26 -2.17 7.45
CA ILE A 30 41.18 -1.21 7.42
C ILE A 30 39.91 -1.93 6.94
N VAL A 31 38.83 -1.71 7.63
CA VAL A 31 37.51 -2.26 7.31
C VAL A 31 36.51 -1.12 7.30
N LEU A 32 35.76 -0.94 6.19
CA LEU A 32 34.57 -0.12 6.20
C LEU A 32 33.40 -0.96 6.70
N GLU A 33 32.71 -0.49 7.73
CA GLU A 33 31.57 -1.20 8.30
C GLU A 33 30.38 -1.19 7.32
N ALA A 34 29.57 -2.26 7.38
CA ALA A 34 28.31 -2.29 6.66
C ALA A 34 27.31 -1.34 7.33
N GLY A 35 26.48 -0.67 6.55
CA GLY A 35 25.48 0.25 7.05
C GLY A 35 24.31 0.39 6.08
N GLU A 36 23.33 1.18 6.46
CA GLU A 36 22.17 1.46 5.62
C GLU A 36 22.47 2.48 4.51
N GLY A 37 21.89 2.28 3.34
CA GLY A 37 21.88 3.25 2.25
C GLY A 37 23.17 3.30 1.44
N TYR A 38 24.06 2.33 1.59
CA TYR A 38 25.25 2.22 0.78
C TYR A 38 25.82 0.80 0.71
N HIS A 39 26.57 0.54 -0.34
CA HIS A 39 27.35 -0.69 -0.54
C HIS A 39 28.81 -0.36 -0.79
N VAL A 40 29.70 -1.19 -0.26
CA VAL A 40 31.14 -1.07 -0.50
C VAL A 40 31.63 -2.35 -1.15
N THR A 41 32.17 -2.24 -2.37
CA THR A 41 32.84 -3.37 -3.01
C THR A 41 34.19 -3.58 -2.33
N ASP A 42 34.45 -4.79 -1.82
CA ASP A 42 35.67 -5.09 -1.06
C ASP A 42 35.90 -4.15 0.15
N PRO A 43 35.10 -4.25 1.21
CA PRO A 43 35.15 -3.32 2.35
C PRO A 43 36.41 -3.45 3.22
N ALA A 44 37.21 -4.49 3.05
CA ALA A 44 38.42 -4.74 3.84
C ALA A 44 39.72 -4.61 3.01
N ARG A 45 40.71 -3.94 3.56
CA ARG A 45 42.04 -3.76 2.95
C ARG A 45 43.14 -4.04 3.96
N THR A 46 44.24 -4.64 3.48
CA THR A 46 45.49 -4.79 4.22
C THR A 46 46.59 -4.04 3.49
N ILE A 47 47.16 -3.05 4.13
CA ILE A 47 48.16 -2.13 3.54
C ILE A 47 49.37 -2.01 4.43
N LYS A 48 50.48 -1.46 3.90
CA LYS A 48 51.64 -1.11 4.72
C LYS A 48 51.34 0.18 5.49
N SER A 49 51.81 0.23 6.75
CA SER A 49 51.75 1.47 7.55
C SER A 49 52.36 2.65 6.81
N GLY A 50 51.67 3.79 6.83
CA GLY A 50 52.04 5.01 6.11
C GLY A 50 51.60 5.04 4.64
N SER A 51 50.84 4.06 4.17
CA SER A 51 50.32 4.05 2.79
C SER A 51 48.89 4.60 2.75
N ASP A 52 48.52 5.08 1.56
CA ASP A 52 47.14 5.46 1.26
C ASP A 52 46.29 4.22 0.94
N VAL A 53 44.99 4.32 1.18
CA VAL A 53 44.01 3.29 0.81
C VAL A 53 42.75 3.93 0.25
N SER A 54 42.23 3.36 -0.82
CA SER A 54 40.99 3.84 -1.46
C SER A 54 39.86 2.82 -1.40
N PHE A 55 38.65 3.34 -1.30
CA PHE A 55 37.39 2.58 -1.34
C PHE A 55 36.42 3.26 -2.29
N THR A 56 35.61 2.45 -2.96
CA THR A 56 34.48 2.93 -3.74
C THR A 56 33.20 2.55 -3.00
N ILE A 57 32.41 3.54 -2.65
CA ILE A 57 31.14 3.44 -1.95
C ILE A 57 30.07 3.74 -2.98
N THR A 58 29.08 2.86 -3.11
CA THR A 58 27.91 3.08 -3.96
C THR A 58 26.71 3.35 -3.04
N LEU A 59 26.12 4.54 -3.17
CA LEU A 59 24.93 4.93 -2.41
C LEU A 59 23.69 4.31 -3.04
N ASP A 60 22.76 3.91 -2.19
CA ASP A 60 21.42 3.53 -2.61
C ASP A 60 20.65 4.73 -3.16
N ASP A 61 19.55 4.45 -3.87
CA ASP A 61 18.69 5.51 -4.40
C ASP A 61 18.20 6.43 -3.27
N ASN A 62 18.25 7.73 -3.54
CA ASN A 62 17.83 8.78 -2.60
C ASN A 62 18.69 8.93 -1.32
N TRP A 63 19.83 8.25 -1.22
CA TRP A 63 20.77 8.46 -0.13
C TRP A 63 21.88 9.44 -0.51
N GLN A 64 22.46 10.08 0.49
CA GLN A 64 23.58 10.99 0.35
C GLN A 64 24.68 10.67 1.36
N PHE A 65 25.93 10.74 0.91
CA PHE A 65 27.10 10.57 1.75
C PHE A 65 27.37 11.85 2.54
N LEU A 66 27.48 11.74 3.86
CA LEU A 66 27.77 12.83 4.77
C LEU A 66 29.24 12.88 5.20
N GLY A 67 29.87 11.70 5.35
CA GLY A 67 31.24 11.61 5.84
C GLY A 67 31.60 10.24 6.37
N THR A 68 32.67 10.19 7.14
CA THR A 68 33.15 9.02 7.88
C THR A 68 33.54 9.43 9.31
N ASP A 69 33.69 8.48 10.19
CA ASP A 69 34.26 8.68 11.53
C ASP A 69 35.79 8.54 11.57
N TYR A 70 36.45 8.36 10.41
CA TYR A 70 37.91 8.33 10.32
C TYR A 70 38.53 9.67 10.74
N HIS A 71 39.52 9.61 11.64
CA HIS A 71 40.13 10.81 12.24
C HIS A 71 41.38 11.30 11.50
N GLY A 72 41.83 10.55 10.48
CA GLY A 72 42.97 10.93 9.63
C GLY A 72 42.56 11.83 8.47
N GLU A 73 43.53 12.15 7.62
CA GLU A 73 43.29 12.91 6.41
C GLU A 73 42.57 12.07 5.36
N THR A 74 41.51 12.64 4.76
CA THR A 74 40.66 11.97 3.77
C THR A 74 40.49 12.83 2.52
N GLU A 75 40.50 12.19 1.35
CA GLU A 75 40.05 12.80 0.10
C GLU A 75 38.76 12.11 -0.33
N ILE A 76 37.70 12.90 -0.58
CA ILE A 76 36.38 12.43 -0.97
C ILE A 76 36.00 13.02 -2.31
N THR A 77 35.78 12.17 -3.31
CA THR A 77 35.33 12.58 -4.64
C THR A 77 34.01 11.91 -4.97
N LYS A 78 33.02 12.70 -5.42
CA LYS A 78 31.72 12.20 -5.87
C LYS A 78 31.71 12.19 -7.40
N GLU A 79 31.24 11.10 -8.00
CA GLU A 79 31.10 11.00 -9.45
C GLU A 79 29.80 11.70 -9.94
N ASP A 80 29.75 11.96 -11.25
CA ASP A 80 28.61 12.66 -11.88
C ASP A 80 27.27 11.87 -11.81
N ASP A 81 27.32 10.57 -11.52
CA ASP A 81 26.14 9.72 -11.31
C ASP A 81 25.39 10.05 -10.01
N GLY A 82 26.01 10.84 -9.12
CA GLY A 82 25.47 11.22 -7.82
C GLY A 82 25.41 10.09 -6.78
N LYS A 83 25.82 8.87 -7.14
CA LYS A 83 25.76 7.68 -6.30
C LYS A 83 27.13 7.13 -5.92
N THR A 84 28.12 7.29 -6.78
CA THR A 84 29.45 6.77 -6.54
C THR A 84 30.30 7.78 -5.78
N VAL A 85 30.85 7.34 -4.64
CA VAL A 85 31.75 8.12 -3.79
C VAL A 85 33.08 7.37 -3.69
N ASN A 86 34.15 8.00 -4.09
CA ASN A 86 35.52 7.51 -3.93
C ASN A 86 36.12 8.15 -2.68
N LEU A 87 36.47 7.31 -1.69
CA LEU A 87 37.10 7.69 -0.44
C LEU A 87 38.56 7.24 -0.44
N VAL A 88 39.47 8.17 -0.24
CA VAL A 88 40.91 7.89 -0.03
C VAL A 88 41.26 8.27 1.41
N LEU A 89 41.90 7.35 2.12
CA LEU A 89 42.49 7.60 3.44
C LEU A 89 43.99 7.72 3.25
N HIS A 90 44.54 8.83 3.71
CA HIS A 90 45.97 9.11 3.53
C HIS A 90 46.81 8.69 4.73
N GLU A 91 48.05 8.24 4.49
CA GLU A 91 49.06 7.92 5.49
C GLU A 91 48.56 7.06 6.66
N VAL A 92 47.86 5.97 6.36
CA VAL A 92 47.24 5.10 7.38
C VAL A 92 48.28 4.38 8.20
N ASN A 93 48.30 4.64 9.51
CA ASN A 93 49.36 4.15 10.41
C ASN A 93 48.91 3.08 11.40
N TYR A 94 47.61 2.77 11.46
CA TYR A 94 47.03 1.77 12.39
C TYR A 94 45.80 1.08 11.78
N SER A 95 45.49 -0.09 12.32
CA SER A 95 44.30 -0.84 11.92
C SER A 95 43.05 -0.22 12.54
N GLU A 96 41.98 -0.05 11.76
CA GLU A 96 40.76 0.61 12.19
C GLU A 96 39.54 0.06 11.45
N SER A 97 38.41 0.04 12.13
CA SER A 97 37.08 -0.14 11.54
C SER A 97 36.43 1.23 11.42
N ILE A 98 35.90 1.56 10.25
CA ILE A 98 35.45 2.91 9.92
C ILE A 98 33.97 2.84 9.53
N CYS A 99 33.15 3.65 10.19
CA CYS A 99 31.75 3.82 9.85
C CYS A 99 31.57 4.88 8.77
N ILE A 100 30.77 4.56 7.76
CA ILE A 100 30.31 5.51 6.75
C ILE A 100 29.05 6.19 7.29
N GLN A 101 29.01 7.51 7.22
CA GLN A 101 27.84 8.30 7.56
C GLN A 101 27.07 8.61 6.27
N ALA A 102 25.88 8.03 6.14
CA ALA A 102 24.96 8.28 5.05
C ALA A 102 23.55 8.58 5.59
N GLU A 103 22.79 9.41 4.90
CA GLU A 103 21.39 9.67 5.25
C GLU A 103 20.51 9.78 4.00
N LYS A 104 19.21 9.54 4.15
CA LYS A 104 18.25 9.82 3.07
C LYS A 104 18.20 11.31 2.78
N GLY A 105 18.22 11.67 1.50
CA GLY A 105 18.07 13.06 1.07
C GLY A 105 16.76 13.64 1.58
N LYS A 106 16.78 14.87 2.08
CA LYS A 106 15.64 15.57 2.66
C LYS A 106 15.18 16.70 1.75
N TYR A 107 13.91 17.05 1.85
CA TYR A 107 13.32 18.26 1.29
C TYR A 107 12.23 18.79 2.24
N GLU A 108 11.81 20.03 2.01
CA GLU A 108 10.78 20.67 2.82
C GLU A 108 9.50 20.91 2.01
N ILE A 109 8.35 20.64 2.60
CA ILE A 109 7.06 21.09 2.13
C ILE A 109 6.62 22.22 3.06
N VAL A 110 6.45 23.41 2.49
CA VAL A 110 5.98 24.59 3.21
C VAL A 110 4.50 24.78 2.93
N TYR A 111 3.70 24.93 3.99
CA TYR A 111 2.27 25.16 3.88
C TYR A 111 1.97 26.65 3.99
N ASP A 112 1.23 27.19 3.01
CA ASP A 112 0.78 28.58 2.95
C ASP A 112 -0.72 28.67 3.16
N ALA A 113 -1.13 29.54 4.07
CA ALA A 113 -2.54 29.73 4.44
C ALA A 113 -3.42 30.26 3.30
N ASN A 114 -2.85 30.84 2.26
CA ASN A 114 -3.54 31.34 1.07
C ASN A 114 -4.81 32.15 1.40
N GLY A 115 -4.65 33.19 2.20
CA GLY A 115 -5.74 34.04 2.65
C GLY A 115 -6.49 33.57 3.90
N GLY A 116 -6.10 32.46 4.49
CA GLY A 116 -6.47 32.06 5.84
C GLY A 116 -5.55 32.67 6.89
N GLN A 117 -5.81 32.38 8.16
CA GLN A 117 -5.00 32.79 9.31
C GLN A 117 -4.21 31.61 9.83
N ASN A 118 -2.93 31.81 10.12
CA ASN A 118 -2.12 30.83 10.85
C ASN A 118 -2.55 30.85 12.33
N ILE A 119 -3.01 29.73 12.84
CA ILE A 119 -3.45 29.55 14.23
C ILE A 119 -2.52 28.65 15.04
N SER A 120 -1.62 27.94 14.38
CA SER A 120 -0.54 27.20 15.00
C SER A 120 0.77 27.99 15.03
N GLY A 121 1.81 27.48 15.65
CA GLY A 121 3.15 28.05 15.56
C GLY A 121 3.79 27.88 14.18
N ASP A 122 4.87 28.64 13.92
CA ASP A 122 5.58 28.56 12.61
C ASP A 122 6.20 27.18 12.34
N SER A 123 6.50 26.39 13.38
CA SER A 123 7.05 25.03 13.25
C SER A 123 6.15 24.08 12.48
N ASP A 124 4.83 24.25 12.55
CA ASP A 124 3.87 23.34 11.94
C ASP A 124 3.60 23.66 10.46
N ARG A 125 4.17 24.74 9.97
CA ARG A 125 4.08 25.18 8.56
C ARG A 125 5.05 24.47 7.64
N VAL A 126 5.95 23.65 8.16
CA VAL A 126 6.99 22.97 7.39
C VAL A 126 7.00 21.50 7.75
N SER A 127 6.86 20.65 6.75
CA SER A 127 7.10 19.21 6.88
C SER A 127 8.46 18.86 6.28
N ILE A 128 9.30 18.17 7.05
CA ILE A 128 10.55 17.59 6.56
C ILE A 128 10.24 16.22 6.00
N CYS A 129 10.54 16.04 4.73
CA CYS A 129 10.25 14.82 3.99
C CYS A 129 11.55 14.18 3.51
N TYR A 130 11.52 12.85 3.32
CA TYR A 130 12.66 12.09 2.83
C TYR A 130 12.42 11.66 1.38
N ARG A 131 13.44 11.80 0.54
CA ARG A 131 13.39 11.35 -0.86
C ARG A 131 13.16 9.84 -0.94
N GLY A 132 12.40 9.41 -1.93
CA GLY A 132 12.07 8.00 -2.11
C GLY A 132 11.08 7.45 -1.06
N THR A 133 10.39 8.32 -0.31
CA THR A 133 9.35 7.91 0.62
C THR A 133 8.06 8.67 0.35
N HIS A 134 6.93 7.96 0.45
CA HIS A 134 5.63 8.58 0.40
C HIS A 134 5.35 9.26 1.72
N GLN A 135 5.08 10.56 1.67
CA GLN A 135 4.81 11.37 2.84
C GLN A 135 3.32 11.69 2.94
N ARG A 136 2.78 11.58 4.14
CA ARG A 136 1.43 12.05 4.41
C ARG A 136 1.42 13.58 4.48
N ILE A 137 0.58 14.20 3.68
CA ILE A 137 0.41 15.65 3.62
C ILE A 137 -0.38 16.13 4.85
N ASN A 138 -0.06 17.30 5.33
CA ASN A 138 -0.68 17.90 6.50
C ASN A 138 -2.22 17.90 6.41
N THR A 139 -2.86 17.46 7.50
CA THR A 139 -4.31 17.26 7.61
C THR A 139 -5.01 18.42 8.29
N SER A 140 -4.35 19.55 8.45
CA SER A 140 -4.92 20.68 9.18
C SER A 140 -6.35 21.01 8.76
N THR A 141 -7.24 21.10 9.73
CA THR A 141 -8.67 21.36 9.56
C THR A 141 -9.10 22.77 9.86
N GLY A 142 -8.16 23.67 10.01
CA GLY A 142 -8.44 25.02 10.43
C GLY A 142 -8.51 25.21 11.95
N THR A 143 -8.42 24.15 12.74
CA THR A 143 -8.22 24.25 14.19
C THR A 143 -6.77 24.06 14.59
N ASP A 144 -5.97 23.45 13.72
CA ASP A 144 -4.62 23.02 14.07
C ASP A 144 -3.53 23.84 13.38
N LEU A 145 -3.66 24.17 12.10
CA LEU A 145 -2.67 24.94 11.36
C LEU A 145 -3.25 26.26 10.84
N PHE A 146 -4.30 26.23 10.03
CA PHE A 146 -4.92 27.40 9.43
C PHE A 146 -6.42 27.43 9.63
N ALA A 147 -6.98 28.63 9.75
CA ALA A 147 -8.42 28.89 9.77
C ALA A 147 -8.79 30.03 8.82
N ARG A 148 -10.02 29.99 8.32
CA ARG A 148 -10.63 31.08 7.55
C ARG A 148 -12.12 31.15 7.85
N ASP A 149 -12.56 32.24 8.48
CA ASP A 149 -13.95 32.42 8.86
C ASP A 149 -14.89 32.35 7.66
N GLY A 150 -15.93 31.54 7.75
CA GLY A 150 -16.90 31.36 6.68
C GLY A 150 -16.43 30.44 5.54
N TYR A 151 -15.34 29.70 5.73
CA TYR A 151 -14.79 28.81 4.72
C TYR A 151 -14.46 27.44 5.32
N THR A 152 -14.39 26.44 4.45
CA THR A 152 -13.87 25.10 4.73
C THR A 152 -12.58 24.87 3.95
N LEU A 153 -11.54 24.31 4.59
CA LEU A 153 -10.31 23.89 3.93
C LEU A 153 -10.57 22.59 3.18
N LEU A 154 -10.51 22.63 1.86
CA LEU A 154 -10.81 21.45 1.01
C LEU A 154 -9.57 20.61 0.68
N GLY A 155 -8.38 21.16 0.80
CA GLY A 155 -7.11 20.54 0.45
C GLY A 155 -6.05 21.57 0.15
N TRP A 156 -5.04 21.14 -0.58
CA TRP A 156 -3.87 21.93 -0.97
C TRP A 156 -3.74 22.01 -2.49
N ASN A 157 -2.96 22.95 -2.97
CA ASN A 157 -2.58 23.05 -4.37
C ASN A 157 -1.15 23.57 -4.50
N THR A 158 -0.43 23.15 -5.52
CA THR A 158 0.92 23.63 -5.81
C THR A 158 0.95 25.08 -6.32
N ARG A 159 -0.22 25.70 -6.56
CA ARG A 159 -0.40 27.12 -6.92
C ARG A 159 -1.50 27.75 -6.08
N ALA A 160 -1.27 28.99 -5.67
CA ALA A 160 -2.21 29.73 -4.84
C ALA A 160 -3.60 29.93 -5.49
N ASP A 161 -3.66 30.05 -6.81
CA ASP A 161 -4.88 30.22 -7.60
C ASP A 161 -5.65 28.92 -7.89
N GLY A 162 -5.15 27.77 -7.39
CA GLY A 162 -5.76 26.45 -7.57
C GLY A 162 -5.57 25.82 -8.95
N THR A 163 -4.79 26.44 -9.86
CA THR A 163 -4.56 25.92 -11.23
C THR A 163 -3.44 24.90 -11.32
N GLY A 164 -2.71 24.64 -10.22
CA GLY A 164 -1.66 23.64 -10.13
C GLY A 164 -2.19 22.24 -9.82
N GLN A 165 -1.33 21.38 -9.33
CA GLN A 165 -1.70 20.06 -8.86
C GLN A 165 -2.47 20.15 -7.55
N ALA A 166 -3.69 19.61 -7.51
CA ALA A 166 -4.46 19.45 -6.29
C ALA A 166 -3.90 18.31 -5.43
N VAL A 167 -3.92 18.50 -4.12
CA VAL A 167 -3.45 17.53 -3.13
C VAL A 167 -4.45 17.49 -1.98
N GLY A 168 -5.01 16.33 -1.67
CA GLY A 168 -6.00 16.17 -0.60
C GLY A 168 -5.40 16.36 0.80
N LEU A 169 -6.25 16.58 1.78
CA LEU A 169 -5.87 16.52 3.18
C LEU A 169 -5.55 15.07 3.56
N GLY A 170 -4.36 14.84 4.10
CA GLY A 170 -3.91 13.52 4.45
C GLY A 170 -3.52 12.63 3.27
N SER A 171 -3.51 13.16 2.03
CA SER A 171 -2.99 12.45 0.86
C SER A 171 -1.57 11.97 1.12
N ARG A 172 -1.25 10.80 0.58
CA ARG A 172 0.07 10.21 0.66
C ARG A 172 0.74 10.35 -0.70
N THR A 173 1.87 11.04 -0.76
CA THR A 173 2.54 11.32 -2.02
C THR A 173 4.06 11.35 -1.86
N GLU A 174 4.76 11.02 -2.94
CA GLU A 174 6.20 11.18 -3.06
C GLU A 174 6.51 12.42 -3.89
N TRP A 175 7.34 13.31 -3.34
CA TRP A 175 7.87 14.47 -4.03
C TRP A 175 9.39 14.35 -4.19
N LYS A 176 9.91 14.89 -5.27
CA LYS A 176 11.35 14.81 -5.57
C LYS A 176 12.14 16.00 -5.05
N GLU A 177 11.46 17.10 -4.77
CA GLU A 177 12.06 18.38 -4.32
C GLU A 177 11.09 19.15 -3.44
N GLY A 178 11.60 20.12 -2.72
CA GLY A 178 10.81 21.01 -1.87
C GLY A 178 9.80 21.84 -2.66
N LEU A 179 8.66 22.09 -2.06
CA LEU A 179 7.59 22.87 -2.67
C LEU A 179 6.79 23.63 -1.63
N VAL A 180 5.96 24.58 -2.12
CA VAL A 180 4.94 25.25 -1.32
C VAL A 180 3.57 24.72 -1.69
N LEU A 181 2.80 24.33 -0.70
CA LEU A 181 1.40 23.93 -0.82
C LEU A 181 0.49 25.02 -0.28
N TYR A 182 -0.39 25.53 -1.12
CA TYR A 182 -1.32 26.60 -0.83
C TYR A 182 -2.68 26.06 -0.44
N ALA A 183 -3.21 26.48 0.71
CA ALA A 183 -4.53 26.10 1.19
C ALA A 183 -5.62 26.46 0.16
N GLN A 184 -6.53 25.53 -0.10
CA GLN A 184 -7.67 25.73 -0.99
C GLN A 184 -8.95 25.84 -0.17
N TRP A 185 -9.53 27.03 -0.15
CA TRP A 185 -10.68 27.39 0.66
C TRP A 185 -11.95 27.42 -0.17
N ILE A 186 -13.00 26.79 0.34
CA ILE A 186 -14.34 26.87 -0.23
C ILE A 186 -15.27 27.67 0.70
N PRO A 187 -15.96 28.72 0.20
CA PRO A 187 -16.87 29.49 1.03
C PRO A 187 -18.08 28.65 1.43
N TRP A 188 -18.54 28.80 2.64
CA TRP A 188 -19.80 28.21 3.09
C TRP A 188 -20.97 28.75 2.29
N THR A 189 -21.94 27.88 2.01
CA THR A 189 -23.25 28.31 1.50
C THR A 189 -23.94 29.15 2.55
N GLY A 190 -24.65 30.19 2.11
CA GLY A 190 -25.26 31.18 3.01
C GLY A 190 -26.19 30.57 4.04
N GLU A 191 -26.09 31.02 5.29
CA GLU A 191 -26.93 30.52 6.41
C GLU A 191 -28.44 30.55 6.09
N ALA A 192 -28.88 31.58 5.35
CA ALA A 192 -30.28 31.75 4.96
C ALA A 192 -30.84 30.62 4.09
N ASP A 193 -29.99 29.83 3.48
CA ASP A 193 -30.37 28.66 2.66
C ASP A 193 -30.63 27.40 3.50
N PHE A 194 -30.40 27.44 4.82
CA PHE A 194 -30.57 26.31 5.72
C PHE A 194 -31.68 26.58 6.75
N VAL A 195 -32.53 25.59 6.94
CA VAL A 195 -33.43 25.53 8.10
C VAL A 195 -32.81 24.56 9.11
N TYR A 196 -32.63 25.02 10.34
CA TYR A 196 -31.99 24.21 11.38
C TYR A 196 -32.68 24.39 12.74
N LYS A 197 -32.42 23.44 13.63
CA LYS A 197 -32.86 23.47 15.04
C LYS A 197 -31.66 23.37 15.95
N LYS A 198 -31.76 24.02 17.10
CA LYS A 198 -30.75 23.90 18.17
C LYS A 198 -31.12 22.73 19.07
N VAL A 199 -30.22 21.76 19.18
CA VAL A 199 -30.40 20.56 20.00
C VAL A 199 -29.13 20.33 20.80
N SER A 200 -29.22 20.35 22.13
CA SER A 200 -28.09 20.03 23.03
C SER A 200 -26.80 20.81 22.72
N GLY A 201 -26.94 22.08 22.32
CA GLY A 201 -25.77 22.95 22.01
C GLY A 201 -25.26 22.85 20.57
N PHE A 202 -25.90 22.07 19.71
CA PHE A 202 -25.54 21.90 18.31
C PHE A 202 -26.64 22.39 17.37
N ALA A 203 -26.26 22.78 16.16
CA ALA A 203 -27.20 22.98 15.06
C ALA A 203 -27.46 21.63 14.35
N VAL A 204 -28.72 21.36 14.11
CA VAL A 204 -29.21 20.19 13.39
C VAL A 204 -29.96 20.68 12.16
N ILE A 205 -29.44 20.43 10.95
CA ILE A 205 -30.04 20.88 9.69
C ILE A 205 -31.28 20.03 9.42
N THR A 206 -32.42 20.68 9.20
CA THR A 206 -33.70 20.03 8.94
C THR A 206 -34.19 20.22 7.52
N SER A 207 -33.69 21.23 6.79
CA SER A 207 -33.99 21.43 5.38
C SER A 207 -32.98 22.37 4.73
N TYR A 208 -32.64 22.11 3.48
CA TYR A 208 -31.99 23.04 2.57
C TYR A 208 -33.03 23.64 1.62
N ILE A 209 -33.09 24.97 1.56
CA ILE A 209 -34.08 25.72 0.77
C ILE A 209 -33.45 26.57 -0.35
N GLY A 210 -32.10 26.49 -0.47
CA GLY A 210 -31.34 27.17 -1.51
C GLY A 210 -31.46 26.47 -2.87
N LYS A 211 -30.74 27.01 -3.87
CA LYS A 211 -30.72 26.51 -5.25
C LYS A 211 -29.31 26.37 -5.82
N ALA A 212 -28.28 26.36 -4.98
CA ALA A 212 -26.91 26.26 -5.43
C ALA A 212 -26.63 24.89 -6.03
N GLN A 213 -25.88 24.85 -7.12
CA GLN A 213 -25.41 23.59 -7.72
C GLN A 213 -24.28 22.95 -6.89
N GLN A 214 -23.51 23.77 -6.17
CA GLN A 214 -22.49 23.36 -5.24
C GLN A 214 -22.82 23.91 -3.86
N ILE A 215 -22.88 23.04 -2.87
CA ILE A 215 -23.23 23.35 -1.51
C ILE A 215 -22.04 23.00 -0.62
N CYS A 216 -21.50 23.98 0.10
CA CYS A 216 -20.61 23.75 1.23
C CYS A 216 -21.41 23.96 2.52
N VAL A 217 -21.72 22.87 3.21
CA VAL A 217 -22.46 22.90 4.47
C VAL A 217 -21.57 23.56 5.53
N PRO A 218 -22.01 24.66 6.15
CA PRO A 218 -21.22 25.35 7.16
C PRO A 218 -20.90 24.45 8.37
N SER A 219 -19.72 24.64 8.97
CA SER A 219 -19.40 23.96 10.25
C SER A 219 -20.17 24.56 11.44
N SER A 220 -20.79 25.75 11.27
CA SER A 220 -21.64 26.38 12.29
C SER A 220 -22.81 27.15 11.68
N LEU A 221 -23.95 27.13 12.34
CA LEU A 221 -25.14 27.91 12.00
C LEU A 221 -25.69 28.59 13.26
N GLY A 222 -25.93 29.92 13.17
CA GLY A 222 -26.39 30.74 14.30
C GLY A 222 -25.45 30.67 15.51
N GLY A 223 -24.16 30.50 15.29
CA GLY A 223 -23.13 30.36 16.32
C GLY A 223 -23.10 29.00 17.03
N PHE A 224 -23.77 27.95 16.48
CA PHE A 224 -23.78 26.58 17.00
C PHE A 224 -23.10 25.66 16.01
N PRO A 225 -22.17 24.77 16.44
CA PRO A 225 -21.57 23.76 15.58
C PRO A 225 -22.64 22.90 14.92
N VAL A 226 -22.53 22.68 13.61
CA VAL A 226 -23.41 21.74 12.87
C VAL A 226 -22.93 20.32 13.11
N ARG A 227 -23.84 19.46 13.61
CA ARG A 227 -23.48 18.07 13.92
C ARG A 227 -24.25 17.04 13.11
N THR A 228 -25.50 17.32 12.75
CA THR A 228 -26.38 16.33 12.15
C THR A 228 -27.12 16.92 10.94
N ILE A 229 -27.19 16.14 9.89
CA ILE A 229 -28.08 16.34 8.74
C ILE A 229 -29.27 15.40 8.89
N ARG A 230 -30.45 15.98 9.11
CA ARG A 230 -31.70 15.23 9.36
C ARG A 230 -32.22 14.53 8.12
N GLU A 231 -33.13 13.61 8.41
CA GLU A 231 -33.96 12.93 7.43
C GLU A 231 -34.58 13.94 6.44
N GLN A 232 -34.39 13.69 5.14
CA GLN A 232 -34.90 14.49 4.01
C GLN A 232 -34.39 15.95 3.92
N ALA A 233 -33.35 16.31 4.68
CA ALA A 233 -32.89 17.71 4.71
C ALA A 233 -32.45 18.25 3.34
N PHE A 234 -31.93 17.41 2.45
CA PHE A 234 -31.51 17.74 1.09
C PHE A 234 -32.23 16.89 0.03
N ALA A 235 -33.37 16.28 0.40
CA ALA A 235 -34.13 15.48 -0.56
C ALA A 235 -34.61 16.34 -1.74
N ASP A 236 -34.70 15.71 -2.92
CA ASP A 236 -35.18 16.33 -4.18
C ASP A 236 -34.41 17.59 -4.61
N THR A 237 -33.17 17.75 -4.15
CA THR A 237 -32.34 18.93 -4.53
C THR A 237 -31.65 18.73 -5.88
N GLU A 238 -31.48 19.85 -6.61
CA GLU A 238 -30.80 19.89 -7.92
C GLU A 238 -29.26 20.08 -7.75
N CYS A 239 -28.72 19.99 -6.53
CA CYS A 239 -27.30 20.15 -6.28
C CYS A 239 -26.50 19.01 -6.91
N LYS A 240 -25.32 19.35 -7.43
CA LYS A 240 -24.38 18.40 -8.05
C LYS A 240 -23.22 18.05 -7.15
N THR A 241 -22.79 18.98 -6.33
CA THR A 241 -21.65 18.79 -5.42
C THR A 241 -22.05 19.23 -4.03
N VAL A 242 -21.79 18.38 -3.06
CA VAL A 242 -21.96 18.68 -1.64
C VAL A 242 -20.65 18.45 -0.91
N ILE A 243 -20.24 19.44 -0.13
CA ILE A 243 -19.13 19.37 0.81
C ILE A 243 -19.72 19.43 2.21
N LEU A 244 -19.54 18.36 2.98
CA LEU A 244 -19.87 18.32 4.40
C LEU A 244 -18.65 18.79 5.17
N SER A 245 -18.72 19.96 5.80
CA SER A 245 -17.60 20.50 6.58
C SER A 245 -17.25 19.63 7.79
N PRO A 246 -16.02 19.68 8.31
CA PRO A 246 -15.63 19.00 9.54
C PRO A 246 -16.58 19.34 10.71
N GLY A 247 -16.77 18.37 11.61
CA GLY A 247 -17.67 18.49 12.76
C GLY A 247 -19.09 17.96 12.51
N ILE A 248 -19.42 17.56 11.27
CA ILE A 248 -20.66 16.86 10.96
C ILE A 248 -20.46 15.39 11.23
N HIS A 249 -21.14 14.85 12.26
CA HIS A 249 -20.95 13.46 12.72
C HIS A 249 -21.98 12.47 12.19
N GLU A 250 -23.15 12.96 11.77
CA GLU A 250 -24.24 12.07 11.36
C GLU A 250 -25.03 12.61 10.16
N VAL A 251 -25.28 11.71 9.19
CA VAL A 251 -26.23 11.89 8.08
C VAL A 251 -27.34 10.87 8.24
N GLU A 252 -28.57 11.37 8.50
CA GLU A 252 -29.72 10.52 8.76
C GLU A 252 -30.31 9.91 7.48
N LYS A 253 -31.24 8.97 7.65
CA LYS A 253 -31.94 8.26 6.59
C LYS A 253 -32.61 9.25 5.62
N TRP A 254 -32.44 9.00 4.31
CA TRP A 254 -33.03 9.79 3.22
C TRP A 254 -32.58 11.26 3.15
N ALA A 255 -31.55 11.61 3.86
CA ALA A 255 -31.08 13.00 3.92
C ALA A 255 -30.91 13.66 2.55
N PHE A 256 -30.43 12.90 1.56
CA PHE A 256 -30.20 13.35 0.17
C PHE A 256 -31.06 12.60 -0.85
N ARG A 257 -32.12 11.91 -0.40
CA ARG A 257 -32.94 11.09 -1.29
C ARG A 257 -33.37 11.84 -2.56
N ASN A 258 -33.26 11.16 -3.72
CA ASN A 258 -33.67 11.67 -5.04
C ASN A 258 -33.00 13.02 -5.41
N SER A 259 -31.81 13.31 -4.84
CA SER A 259 -31.02 14.47 -5.25
C SER A 259 -30.22 14.18 -6.51
N ARG A 260 -29.86 15.25 -7.26
CA ARG A 260 -29.00 15.13 -8.47
C ARG A 260 -27.52 15.19 -8.13
N LEU A 261 -27.14 14.75 -6.94
CA LEU A 261 -25.78 14.74 -6.47
C LEU A 261 -24.88 13.87 -7.37
N GLU A 262 -23.77 14.45 -7.83
CA GLU A 262 -22.75 13.78 -8.64
C GLU A 262 -21.49 13.50 -7.82
N GLN A 263 -21.13 14.41 -6.89
CA GLN A 263 -19.92 14.37 -6.08
C GLN A 263 -20.20 14.70 -4.62
N LEU A 264 -19.65 13.91 -3.72
CA LEU A 264 -19.74 14.10 -2.28
C LEU A 264 -18.34 14.23 -1.67
N TYR A 265 -18.12 15.29 -0.90
CA TYR A 265 -16.93 15.47 -0.07
C TYR A 265 -17.30 15.32 1.39
N ILE A 266 -16.61 14.43 2.09
CA ILE A 266 -16.74 14.22 3.54
C ILE A 266 -15.39 14.30 4.21
N TYR A 267 -15.40 14.36 5.53
CA TYR A 267 -14.22 14.26 6.38
C TYR A 267 -14.31 12.99 7.23
N ASP A 268 -13.17 12.45 7.61
CA ASP A 268 -13.10 11.18 8.34
C ASP A 268 -13.49 11.27 9.83
N ASP A 269 -13.92 12.46 10.30
CA ASP A 269 -14.64 12.65 11.54
C ASP A 269 -16.17 12.43 11.44
N LEU A 270 -16.68 12.17 10.23
CA LEU A 270 -18.06 11.77 10.01
C LEU A 270 -18.25 10.32 10.47
N GLU A 271 -18.94 10.14 11.62
CA GLU A 271 -19.03 8.83 12.28
C GLU A 271 -20.05 7.90 11.61
N LYS A 272 -21.15 8.46 11.10
CA LYS A 272 -22.28 7.66 10.64
C LYS A 272 -23.02 8.26 9.46
N ILE A 273 -23.22 7.42 8.45
CA ILE A 273 -24.14 7.67 7.34
C ILE A 273 -25.20 6.56 7.37
N SER A 274 -26.46 6.92 7.55
CA SER A 274 -27.55 5.95 7.61
C SER A 274 -27.75 5.24 6.27
N ASP A 275 -28.18 3.97 6.34
CA ASP A 275 -28.66 3.23 5.18
C ASP A 275 -29.73 4.07 4.48
N TYR A 276 -29.76 4.10 3.19
CA TYR A 276 -30.69 4.92 2.40
C TYR A 276 -30.50 6.46 2.50
N ALA A 277 -29.43 6.99 3.14
CA ALA A 277 -29.20 8.44 3.17
C ALA A 277 -29.17 9.04 1.75
N PHE A 278 -28.61 8.30 0.80
CA PHE A 278 -28.48 8.65 -0.63
C PHE A 278 -29.37 7.80 -1.53
N GLN A 279 -30.51 7.30 -1.02
CA GLN A 279 -31.44 6.53 -1.85
C GLN A 279 -31.91 7.33 -3.06
N ASP A 280 -32.00 6.68 -4.22
CA ASP A 280 -32.41 7.27 -5.50
C ASP A 280 -31.47 8.43 -5.98
N CYS A 281 -30.20 8.45 -5.54
CA CYS A 281 -29.17 9.38 -6.02
C CYS A 281 -28.36 8.76 -7.18
N ASP A 282 -29.01 8.45 -8.30
CA ASP A 282 -28.43 7.67 -9.42
C ASP A 282 -27.24 8.34 -10.10
N MET A 283 -27.04 9.65 -9.85
CA MET A 283 -25.93 10.41 -10.42
C MET A 283 -24.68 10.41 -9.54
N LEU A 284 -24.77 9.98 -8.28
CA LEU A 284 -23.65 10.00 -7.32
C LEU A 284 -22.58 8.97 -7.72
N ARG A 285 -21.47 9.45 -8.22
CA ARG A 285 -20.37 8.63 -8.72
C ARG A 285 -19.04 8.81 -7.99
N THR A 286 -18.81 9.96 -7.36
CA THR A 286 -17.51 10.26 -6.75
C THR A 286 -17.65 10.59 -5.27
N LEU A 287 -16.86 9.91 -4.46
CA LEU A 287 -16.70 10.19 -3.03
C LEU A 287 -15.27 10.66 -2.77
N HIS A 288 -15.14 11.86 -2.22
CA HIS A 288 -13.88 12.38 -1.71
C HIS A 288 -13.90 12.33 -0.18
N ILE A 289 -12.92 11.69 0.41
CA ILE A 289 -12.76 11.61 1.86
C ILE A 289 -11.52 12.41 2.24
N ASN A 290 -11.72 13.51 2.96
CA ASN A 290 -10.63 14.30 3.51
C ASN A 290 -10.22 13.72 4.86
N SER A 291 -8.97 13.39 5.02
CA SER A 291 -8.46 12.84 6.27
C SER A 291 -8.01 13.95 7.20
N ILE A 292 -8.59 14.00 8.39
CA ILE A 292 -8.24 14.94 9.47
C ILE A 292 -7.85 14.21 10.75
N GLU A 293 -8.14 12.94 10.83
CA GLU A 293 -7.79 12.06 11.93
C GLU A 293 -6.50 11.28 11.63
N ALA A 294 -5.82 10.79 12.66
CA ALA A 294 -4.69 9.89 12.48
C ALA A 294 -5.17 8.52 11.96
N PRO A 295 -4.45 7.87 11.02
CA PRO A 295 -4.82 6.55 10.54
C PRO A 295 -4.78 5.51 11.68
N ALA A 296 -5.88 4.81 11.92
CA ALA A 296 -5.98 3.75 12.93
C ALA A 296 -5.43 2.41 12.44
N TYR A 297 -5.41 2.20 11.12
CA TYR A 297 -4.91 0.99 10.48
C TYR A 297 -3.47 1.11 9.97
N SER A 298 -2.78 2.21 10.29
CA SER A 298 -1.37 2.39 9.94
C SER A 298 -0.50 1.29 10.57
N GLY A 299 0.40 0.72 9.76
CA GLY A 299 1.30 -0.35 10.18
C GLY A 299 0.63 -1.73 10.33
N ASN A 300 -0.63 -1.88 10.01
CA ASN A 300 -1.30 -3.16 10.06
C ASN A 300 -1.44 -3.83 8.68
N TYR A 301 -2.09 -4.99 8.65
CA TYR A 301 -2.26 -5.82 7.46
C TYR A 301 -2.93 -5.10 6.28
N PHE A 302 -3.84 -4.16 6.53
CA PHE A 302 -4.56 -3.42 5.49
C PHE A 302 -3.70 -2.31 4.86
N ASP A 303 -2.83 -1.68 5.64
CA ASP A 303 -2.01 -0.55 5.21
C ASP A 303 -1.05 -0.90 4.05
N THR A 304 -0.68 -2.18 3.94
CA THR A 304 0.17 -2.67 2.85
C THR A 304 -0.45 -2.54 1.44
N PHE A 305 -1.78 -2.39 1.35
CA PHE A 305 -2.44 -2.12 0.06
C PHE A 305 -1.93 -0.80 -0.54
N GLN A 306 -1.82 0.24 0.30
CA GLN A 306 -1.43 1.56 -0.18
C GLN A 306 0.00 1.56 -0.75
N ASP A 307 0.95 0.91 -0.07
CA ASP A 307 2.34 0.81 -0.58
C ASP A 307 2.40 0.12 -1.95
N LYS A 308 1.63 -0.94 -2.12
CA LYS A 308 1.54 -1.68 -3.38
C LYS A 308 0.85 -0.85 -4.47
N TYR A 309 -0.18 -0.10 -4.11
CA TYR A 309 -0.89 0.78 -5.03
C TYR A 309 -0.03 1.98 -5.45
N ASP A 310 0.73 2.58 -4.51
CA ASP A 310 1.69 3.63 -4.79
C ASP A 310 2.77 3.17 -5.80
N ARG A 311 3.30 1.93 -5.61
CA ARG A 311 4.19 1.32 -6.60
C ARG A 311 3.51 1.17 -7.95
N LEU A 312 2.28 0.64 -7.98
CA LEU A 312 1.54 0.45 -9.22
C LEU A 312 1.31 1.78 -9.96
N LEU A 313 0.98 2.86 -9.23
CA LEU A 313 0.87 4.21 -9.75
C LEU A 313 2.20 4.72 -10.33
N SER A 314 3.31 4.48 -9.65
CA SER A 314 4.65 4.89 -10.11
C SER A 314 5.07 4.20 -11.40
N LEU A 315 4.51 3.02 -11.67
CA LEU A 315 4.79 2.19 -12.86
C LEU A 315 3.73 2.36 -13.97
N LYS A 316 2.87 3.39 -13.90
CA LYS A 316 1.75 3.56 -14.83
C LYS A 316 2.19 3.57 -16.30
N ASP A 317 3.34 4.16 -16.60
CA ASP A 317 3.92 4.23 -17.95
C ASP A 317 4.78 3.01 -18.32
N LYS A 318 5.08 2.13 -17.37
CA LYS A 318 5.87 0.92 -17.58
C LYS A 318 4.98 -0.24 -17.98
N LYS A 319 5.55 -1.18 -18.75
CA LYS A 319 4.89 -2.46 -19.02
C LYS A 319 5.01 -3.35 -17.79
N LYS A 320 3.93 -4.00 -17.37
CA LYS A 320 3.92 -4.70 -16.08
C LYS A 320 3.16 -6.01 -16.06
N ILE A 321 3.55 -6.88 -15.14
CA ILE A 321 2.83 -8.07 -14.70
C ILE A 321 2.29 -7.78 -13.31
N VAL A 322 0.98 -7.79 -13.15
CA VAL A 322 0.31 -7.62 -11.87
C VAL A 322 -0.20 -8.97 -11.37
N LEU A 323 0.26 -9.37 -10.19
CA LEU A 323 -0.21 -10.57 -9.49
C LEU A 323 -1.33 -10.15 -8.56
N PHE A 324 -2.52 -10.71 -8.73
CA PHE A 324 -3.67 -10.36 -7.91
C PHE A 324 -4.28 -11.57 -7.23
N SER A 325 -4.58 -11.43 -5.97
CA SER A 325 -5.43 -12.26 -5.09
C SER A 325 -5.40 -11.68 -3.67
N GLY A 326 -5.73 -12.49 -2.67
CA GLY A 326 -5.60 -12.20 -1.26
C GLY A 326 -4.21 -12.52 -0.69
N SER A 327 -4.20 -12.92 0.56
CA SER A 327 -2.98 -13.25 1.30
C SER A 327 -2.19 -14.42 0.71
N SER A 328 -2.84 -15.35 0.02
CA SER A 328 -2.13 -16.43 -0.67
C SER A 328 -1.23 -15.95 -1.82
N THR A 329 -1.49 -14.76 -2.38
CA THR A 329 -0.59 -14.11 -3.35
C THR A 329 0.49 -13.32 -2.62
N ARG A 330 0.13 -12.58 -1.56
CA ARG A 330 1.07 -11.88 -0.68
C ARG A 330 2.23 -12.77 -0.20
N PHE A 331 1.91 -14.00 0.23
CA PHE A 331 2.88 -14.98 0.76
C PHE A 331 3.33 -16.03 -0.27
N GLY A 332 2.83 -15.97 -1.48
CA GLY A 332 2.91 -17.11 -2.39
C GLY A 332 3.80 -16.92 -3.61
N TYR A 333 4.49 -15.80 -3.74
CA TYR A 333 5.39 -15.55 -4.85
C TYR A 333 6.77 -15.09 -4.38
N ASP A 334 7.76 -15.37 -5.21
CA ASP A 334 9.05 -14.71 -5.29
C ASP A 334 9.05 -13.90 -6.59
N SER A 335 8.59 -12.66 -6.51
CA SER A 335 8.39 -11.79 -7.68
C SER A 335 9.69 -11.44 -8.40
N ALA A 336 10.83 -11.48 -7.71
CA ALA A 336 12.14 -11.28 -8.33
C ALA A 336 12.45 -12.34 -9.39
N MET A 337 11.99 -13.59 -9.21
CA MET A 337 12.13 -14.64 -10.22
C MET A 337 11.33 -14.34 -11.49
N LEU A 338 10.14 -13.73 -11.34
CA LEU A 338 9.33 -13.31 -12.50
C LEU A 338 9.97 -12.12 -13.20
N ASP A 339 10.45 -11.14 -12.45
CA ASP A 339 11.13 -9.95 -12.96
C ASP A 339 12.37 -10.32 -13.81
N GLN A 340 13.22 -11.18 -13.27
CA GLN A 340 14.38 -11.71 -14.00
C GLN A 340 13.99 -12.49 -15.28
N ALA A 341 12.87 -13.19 -15.26
CA ALA A 341 12.43 -14.02 -16.38
C ALA A 341 11.73 -13.22 -17.48
N PHE A 342 11.20 -12.03 -17.18
CA PHE A 342 10.47 -11.14 -18.07
C PHE A 342 11.03 -9.72 -18.00
N PRO A 343 12.26 -9.47 -18.44
CA PRO A 343 12.98 -8.20 -18.25
C PRO A 343 12.33 -6.98 -18.94
N ASP A 344 11.35 -7.20 -19.81
CA ASP A 344 10.56 -6.14 -20.44
C ASP A 344 9.36 -5.70 -19.59
N TYR A 345 9.14 -6.33 -18.44
CA TYR A 345 8.01 -6.08 -17.57
C TYR A 345 8.49 -5.76 -16.15
N GLU A 346 7.83 -4.81 -15.51
CA GLU A 346 7.90 -4.62 -14.05
C GLU A 346 6.92 -5.56 -13.37
N VAL A 347 7.26 -6.12 -12.22
CA VAL A 347 6.36 -7.01 -11.48
C VAL A 347 5.79 -6.30 -10.25
N VAL A 348 4.48 -6.46 -10.03
CA VAL A 348 3.79 -5.90 -8.86
C VAL A 348 2.90 -6.96 -8.22
N ASN A 349 3.14 -7.28 -6.96
CA ASN A 349 2.33 -8.18 -6.16
C ASN A 349 1.26 -7.40 -5.38
N MET A 350 0.02 -7.43 -5.87
CA MET A 350 -1.14 -6.75 -5.28
C MET A 350 -1.92 -7.65 -4.29
N GLY A 351 -1.34 -8.76 -3.83
CA GLY A 351 -1.98 -9.62 -2.82
C GLY A 351 -2.03 -8.94 -1.44
N VAL A 352 -3.22 -8.85 -0.84
CA VAL A 352 -3.42 -8.25 0.50
C VAL A 352 -4.20 -9.21 1.41
N PHE A 353 -5.53 -9.20 1.36
CA PHE A 353 -6.39 -9.91 2.28
C PHE A 353 -7.60 -10.50 1.54
N ALA A 354 -7.79 -11.83 1.64
CA ALA A 354 -8.81 -12.53 0.86
C ALA A 354 -10.26 -12.17 1.23
N TYR A 355 -10.49 -11.65 2.43
CA TYR A 355 -11.83 -11.26 2.88
C TYR A 355 -12.18 -9.80 2.56
N SER A 356 -11.25 -9.05 1.96
CA SER A 356 -11.56 -7.72 1.41
C SER A 356 -12.21 -7.87 0.02
N PRO A 357 -13.15 -6.98 -0.34
CA PRO A 357 -13.76 -7.00 -1.66
C PRO A 357 -12.72 -6.88 -2.78
N ALA A 358 -12.77 -7.80 -3.73
CA ALA A 358 -11.81 -7.84 -4.85
C ALA A 358 -12.09 -6.76 -5.90
N LEU A 359 -13.37 -6.46 -6.15
CA LEU A 359 -13.79 -5.61 -7.25
C LEU A 359 -13.22 -4.18 -7.19
N PRO A 360 -13.27 -3.43 -6.05
CA PRO A 360 -12.67 -2.10 -5.98
C PRO A 360 -11.15 -2.13 -6.14
N GLN A 361 -10.47 -3.18 -5.66
CA GLN A 361 -9.04 -3.35 -5.87
C GLN A 361 -8.72 -3.54 -7.35
N LEU A 362 -9.48 -4.39 -8.06
CA LEU A 362 -9.32 -4.63 -9.50
C LEU A 362 -9.63 -3.37 -10.32
N GLU A 363 -10.60 -2.55 -9.93
CA GLU A 363 -10.88 -1.27 -10.60
C GLU A 363 -9.68 -0.31 -10.49
N LEU A 364 -9.11 -0.16 -9.30
CA LEU A 364 -7.91 0.65 -9.07
C LEU A 364 -6.69 0.09 -9.83
N ILE A 365 -6.48 -1.23 -9.79
CA ILE A 365 -5.41 -1.89 -10.56
C ILE A 365 -5.58 -1.59 -12.05
N ARG A 366 -6.78 -1.78 -12.59
CA ARG A 366 -7.08 -1.56 -14.00
C ARG A 366 -6.83 -0.12 -14.43
N SER A 367 -7.13 0.87 -13.58
CA SER A 367 -6.86 2.29 -13.86
C SER A 367 -5.37 2.61 -14.04
N CYS A 368 -4.49 1.76 -13.51
CA CYS A 368 -3.03 1.87 -13.60
C CYS A 368 -2.42 0.99 -14.71
N MET A 369 -3.23 0.18 -15.39
CA MET A 369 -2.76 -0.75 -16.43
C MET A 369 -3.04 -0.20 -17.83
N LYS A 370 -2.32 -0.73 -18.81
CA LYS A 370 -2.42 -0.33 -20.23
C LYS A 370 -2.31 -1.53 -21.16
N GLU A 371 -2.57 -1.29 -22.45
CA GLU A 371 -2.42 -2.31 -23.49
C GLU A 371 -1.05 -3.02 -23.41
N GLY A 372 -1.11 -4.33 -23.45
CA GLY A 372 0.06 -5.21 -23.38
C GLY A 372 0.54 -5.56 -21.97
N ASP A 373 -0.02 -4.96 -20.92
CA ASP A 373 0.19 -5.42 -19.54
C ASP A 373 -0.46 -6.79 -19.30
N ILE A 374 -0.04 -7.45 -18.23
CA ILE A 374 -0.54 -8.78 -17.84
C ILE A 374 -1.14 -8.70 -16.44
N LEU A 375 -2.40 -9.13 -16.30
CA LEU A 375 -3.01 -9.47 -15.02
C LEU A 375 -2.97 -10.98 -14.83
N LEU A 376 -2.34 -11.44 -13.77
CA LEU A 376 -2.38 -12.83 -13.34
C LEU A 376 -3.27 -12.95 -12.10
N ASP A 377 -4.49 -13.43 -12.31
CA ASP A 377 -5.49 -13.56 -11.25
C ASP A 377 -5.50 -14.97 -10.68
N SER A 378 -5.44 -15.07 -9.35
CA SER A 378 -5.41 -16.36 -8.64
C SER A 378 -6.30 -16.31 -7.40
N PRO A 379 -7.64 -16.21 -7.56
CA PRO A 379 -8.56 -16.02 -6.45
C PRO A 379 -8.47 -17.15 -5.42
N GLU A 380 -8.57 -16.79 -4.14
CA GLU A 380 -8.60 -17.77 -3.07
C GLU A 380 -9.96 -18.47 -3.00
N PHE A 381 -9.91 -19.79 -2.88
CA PHE A 381 -11.10 -20.61 -2.67
C PHE A 381 -11.21 -20.99 -1.19
N ASP A 382 -12.24 -20.47 -0.56
CA ASP A 382 -12.63 -20.78 0.81
C ASP A 382 -14.09 -21.30 0.87
N ALA A 383 -14.66 -21.41 2.06
CA ALA A 383 -16.04 -21.87 2.22
C ALA A 383 -17.08 -20.93 1.58
N ALA A 384 -16.76 -19.65 1.41
CA ALA A 384 -17.64 -18.63 0.85
C ALA A 384 -17.23 -18.21 -0.57
N ASN A 385 -16.04 -18.56 -1.02
CA ASN A 385 -15.42 -18.18 -2.31
C ASN A 385 -15.58 -16.69 -2.66
N ARG A 386 -15.53 -15.83 -1.62
CA ARG A 386 -15.82 -14.39 -1.74
C ARG A 386 -14.98 -13.70 -2.78
N GLN A 387 -13.68 -14.01 -2.82
CA GLN A 387 -12.75 -13.34 -3.71
C GLN A 387 -13.02 -13.66 -5.18
N PHE A 388 -13.45 -14.89 -5.49
CA PHE A 388 -13.78 -15.30 -6.84
C PHE A 388 -15.18 -14.83 -7.30
N CYS A 389 -16.01 -14.36 -6.38
CA CYS A 389 -17.37 -13.92 -6.70
C CYS A 389 -17.42 -12.51 -7.31
N TYR A 390 -16.40 -11.67 -7.13
CA TYR A 390 -16.33 -10.26 -7.56
C TYR A 390 -17.60 -9.48 -7.22
N GLN A 391 -18.01 -9.56 -5.93
CA GLN A 391 -19.24 -8.93 -5.43
C GLN A 391 -19.13 -7.40 -5.47
N LYS A 392 -20.24 -6.76 -5.81
CA LYS A 392 -20.37 -5.30 -5.86
C LYS A 392 -20.56 -4.64 -4.49
N GLU A 393 -20.80 -5.42 -3.44
CA GLU A 393 -20.94 -4.91 -2.08
C GLU A 393 -19.58 -4.51 -1.53
N LEU A 394 -19.47 -3.27 -1.03
CA LEU A 394 -18.34 -2.85 -0.23
C LEU A 394 -18.50 -3.31 1.23
N ASP A 395 -17.40 -3.43 1.92
CA ASP A 395 -17.35 -3.63 3.37
C ASP A 395 -16.31 -2.70 4.02
N TYR A 396 -16.17 -2.77 5.34
CA TYR A 396 -15.24 -1.93 6.09
C TYR A 396 -13.78 -2.08 5.67
N ALA A 397 -13.39 -3.26 5.18
CA ALA A 397 -12.02 -3.54 4.79
C ALA A 397 -11.58 -2.70 3.57
N THR A 398 -12.52 -2.33 2.70
CA THR A 398 -12.24 -1.43 1.56
C THR A 398 -11.74 -0.07 2.07
N PHE A 399 -12.41 0.51 3.07
CA PHE A 399 -12.01 1.79 3.66
C PHE A 399 -10.72 1.66 4.48
N ALA A 400 -10.57 0.56 5.24
CA ALA A 400 -9.37 0.28 6.03
C ALA A 400 -8.10 0.17 5.17
N MET A 401 -8.19 -0.43 3.97
CA MET A 401 -7.07 -0.53 3.02
C MET A 401 -6.67 0.82 2.43
N MET A 402 -7.59 1.78 2.36
CA MET A 402 -7.37 3.09 1.75
C MET A 402 -7.20 4.21 2.79
N GLU A 403 -7.19 3.88 4.08
CA GLU A 403 -7.16 4.88 5.15
C GLU A 403 -5.91 5.77 5.12
N SER A 404 -4.77 5.22 4.75
CA SER A 404 -3.53 6.00 4.67
C SER A 404 -3.50 6.96 3.47
N ASN A 405 -4.38 6.77 2.48
CA ASN A 405 -4.58 7.70 1.36
C ASN A 405 -5.97 7.51 0.72
N TYR A 406 -6.95 8.27 1.19
CA TYR A 406 -8.31 8.20 0.65
C TYR A 406 -8.46 8.74 -0.79
N ASP A 407 -7.45 9.36 -1.38
CA ASP A 407 -7.54 9.84 -2.77
C ASP A 407 -7.92 8.71 -3.74
N ALA A 408 -7.52 7.47 -3.42
CA ALA A 408 -7.92 6.29 -4.18
C ALA A 408 -9.45 6.10 -4.29
N PHE A 409 -10.23 6.58 -3.31
CA PHE A 409 -11.70 6.51 -3.38
C PHE A 409 -12.30 7.37 -4.49
N ALA A 410 -11.66 8.48 -4.83
CA ALA A 410 -12.12 9.35 -5.92
C ALA A 410 -11.98 8.71 -7.31
N ASP A 411 -11.15 7.68 -7.43
CA ASP A 411 -10.93 6.91 -8.65
C ASP A 411 -11.96 5.79 -8.86
N LEU A 412 -12.80 5.48 -7.84
CA LEU A 412 -13.87 4.49 -7.92
C LEU A 412 -15.18 5.13 -8.40
N ASP A 413 -15.91 4.45 -9.29
CA ASP A 413 -17.27 4.86 -9.65
C ASP A 413 -18.28 4.24 -8.67
N LEU A 414 -18.79 5.04 -7.73
CA LEU A 414 -19.71 4.57 -6.68
C LEU A 414 -20.96 3.88 -7.20
N ARG A 415 -21.36 4.15 -8.45
CA ARG A 415 -22.56 3.52 -9.06
C ARG A 415 -22.36 2.04 -9.34
N GLU A 416 -21.09 1.59 -9.38
CA GLU A 416 -20.77 0.18 -9.52
C GLU A 416 -20.90 -0.62 -8.22
N TYR A 417 -21.05 0.07 -7.07
CA TYR A 417 -21.02 -0.54 -5.76
C TYR A 417 -22.31 -0.37 -4.97
N ALA A 418 -22.67 -1.40 -4.21
CA ALA A 418 -23.72 -1.36 -3.21
C ALA A 418 -23.12 -1.20 -1.80
N GLN A 419 -23.95 -0.74 -0.87
CA GLN A 419 -23.63 -0.61 0.56
C GLN A 419 -22.44 0.30 0.90
N VAL A 420 -22.07 1.24 0.02
CA VAL A 420 -20.92 2.13 0.21
C VAL A 420 -20.95 2.83 1.58
N PHE A 421 -22.07 3.47 1.91
CA PHE A 421 -22.19 4.26 3.13
C PHE A 421 -22.42 3.41 4.37
N THR A 422 -23.06 2.25 4.24
CA THR A 422 -23.14 1.23 5.29
C THR A 422 -21.73 0.70 5.62
N ALA A 423 -20.93 0.41 4.61
CA ALA A 423 -19.54 -0.01 4.78
C ALA A 423 -18.68 1.07 5.43
N PHE A 424 -18.87 2.35 5.04
CA PHE A 424 -18.19 3.49 5.68
C PHE A 424 -18.52 3.57 7.17
N SER A 425 -19.79 3.49 7.55
CA SER A 425 -20.22 3.54 8.96
C SER A 425 -19.70 2.35 9.76
N ALA A 426 -19.64 1.16 9.15
CA ALA A 426 -19.04 -0.03 9.76
C ALA A 426 -17.53 0.16 9.96
N TYR A 427 -16.84 0.75 8.99
CA TYR A 427 -15.42 1.11 9.08
C TYR A 427 -15.17 2.10 10.22
N GLN A 428 -15.94 3.17 10.33
CA GLN A 428 -15.80 4.15 11.42
C GLN A 428 -15.98 3.50 12.81
N THR A 429 -16.92 2.56 12.93
CA THR A 429 -17.10 1.80 14.16
C THR A 429 -15.89 0.90 14.46
N ALA A 430 -15.39 0.19 13.45
CA ALA A 430 -14.21 -0.67 13.58
C ALA A 430 -12.94 0.13 13.90
N ARG A 431 -12.79 1.31 13.31
CA ARG A 431 -11.68 2.23 13.56
C ARG A 431 -11.58 2.63 15.03
N GLN A 432 -12.69 3.03 15.65
CA GLN A 432 -12.74 3.35 17.07
C GLN A 432 -12.36 2.15 17.96
N ASP A 433 -12.68 0.92 17.54
CA ASP A 433 -12.28 -0.30 18.25
C ASP A 433 -10.79 -0.61 18.08
N MET A 434 -10.17 -0.29 16.93
CA MET A 434 -8.73 -0.46 16.67
C MET A 434 -7.89 0.43 17.58
N GLU A 435 -8.24 1.71 17.72
CA GLU A 435 -7.57 2.64 18.64
C GLU A 435 -7.53 2.13 20.07
N ARG A 436 -8.57 1.41 20.51
CA ARG A 436 -8.66 0.84 21.86
C ARG A 436 -7.85 -0.43 22.06
N LYS A 437 -7.59 -1.21 20.99
CA LYS A 437 -7.03 -2.56 21.09
C LYS A 437 -5.54 -2.65 20.86
N ASN A 438 -4.91 -1.57 20.34
CA ASN A 438 -3.50 -1.58 19.96
C ASN A 438 -3.16 -2.88 19.19
N TYR A 439 -3.83 -3.08 18.04
CA TYR A 439 -3.71 -4.29 17.24
C TYR A 439 -2.35 -4.32 16.57
N ASP A 440 -1.37 -4.86 17.29
CA ASP A 440 -0.08 -5.23 16.74
C ASP A 440 -0.29 -6.49 15.87
N VAL A 441 -0.50 -6.27 14.58
CA VAL A 441 -0.79 -7.36 13.62
C VAL A 441 0.49 -7.90 12.99
N CYS A 442 1.59 -7.20 13.15
CA CYS A 442 2.92 -7.71 12.85
C CYS A 442 3.46 -8.37 14.11
N ALA A 443 3.19 -9.66 14.26
CA ALA A 443 4.04 -10.49 15.12
C ALA A 443 5.48 -10.22 14.71
N SER A 444 6.37 -10.05 15.67
CA SER A 444 7.80 -9.87 15.43
C SER A 444 8.24 -10.85 14.36
N ASP A 445 8.74 -10.32 13.27
CA ASP A 445 9.25 -11.13 12.17
C ASP A 445 10.59 -11.71 12.61
N TYR A 446 10.82 -12.99 12.36
CA TYR A 446 12.05 -13.68 12.74
C TYR A 446 12.72 -14.25 11.48
N ASP A 447 14.04 -14.21 11.44
CA ASP A 447 14.84 -14.85 10.40
C ASP A 447 14.90 -16.39 10.58
N GLU A 448 15.64 -17.07 9.70
CA GLU A 448 15.83 -18.54 9.75
C GLU A 448 16.58 -19.03 10.99
N ASP A 449 17.32 -18.15 11.65
CA ASP A 449 18.07 -18.42 12.89
C ASP A 449 17.23 -18.10 14.15
N GLY A 450 16.03 -17.54 13.98
CA GLY A 450 15.11 -17.16 15.05
C GLY A 450 15.43 -15.82 15.71
N ASN A 451 16.19 -14.94 15.02
CA ASN A 451 16.42 -13.58 15.47
C ASN A 451 15.29 -12.68 14.96
N GLU A 452 14.94 -11.67 15.76
CA GLU A 452 13.98 -10.63 15.36
C GLU A 452 14.54 -9.86 14.15
N VAL A 453 13.75 -9.76 13.08
CA VAL A 453 14.16 -9.10 11.84
C VAL A 453 13.96 -7.60 11.99
N GLU A 454 15.06 -6.84 11.92
CA GLU A 454 15.01 -5.39 11.74
C GLU A 454 14.95 -5.09 10.24
N GLY A 455 13.82 -4.53 9.77
CA GLY A 455 13.67 -4.13 8.38
C GLY A 455 12.23 -4.24 7.88
N PRO A 456 11.97 -3.85 6.63
CA PRO A 456 10.64 -3.94 6.06
C PRO A 456 10.25 -5.41 5.81
N SER A 457 9.03 -5.76 6.22
CA SER A 457 8.45 -7.09 5.97
C SER A 457 8.13 -7.35 4.49
N TYR A 458 8.26 -6.34 3.64
CA TYR A 458 7.94 -6.39 2.21
C TYR A 458 9.10 -5.87 1.38
N ASN A 459 9.34 -6.54 0.25
CA ASN A 459 10.26 -6.04 -0.77
C ASN A 459 9.57 -5.02 -1.69
N GLU A 460 10.35 -4.47 -2.62
CA GLU A 460 9.89 -3.51 -3.62
C GLU A 460 8.77 -4.03 -4.53
N TYR A 461 8.65 -5.34 -4.73
CA TYR A 461 7.58 -5.94 -5.54
C TYR A 461 6.25 -6.04 -4.78
N GLY A 462 6.28 -5.93 -3.44
CA GLY A 462 5.16 -6.14 -2.54
C GLY A 462 5.03 -7.58 -2.03
N ASP A 463 6.07 -8.44 -2.19
CA ASP A 463 6.12 -9.76 -1.57
C ASP A 463 6.44 -9.65 -0.09
N TYR A 464 5.84 -10.51 0.72
CA TYR A 464 6.23 -10.66 2.11
C TYR A 464 7.53 -11.48 2.17
N VAL A 465 8.62 -10.86 2.63
CA VAL A 465 9.98 -11.41 2.54
C VAL A 465 10.49 -12.04 3.83
N VAL A 466 9.78 -11.87 4.95
CA VAL A 466 10.18 -12.51 6.19
C VAL A 466 10.20 -14.03 6.03
N TYR A 467 11.24 -14.66 6.53
CA TYR A 467 11.44 -16.10 6.39
C TYR A 467 10.32 -16.90 7.04
N ARG A 468 9.75 -17.80 6.29
CA ARG A 468 8.67 -18.70 6.69
C ARG A 468 9.15 -20.13 6.58
N PRO A 469 9.50 -20.79 7.71
CA PRO A 469 10.02 -22.15 7.69
C PRO A 469 8.98 -23.16 7.21
N ASN A 470 9.46 -24.23 6.61
CA ASN A 470 8.65 -25.41 6.33
C ASN A 470 8.19 -26.05 7.64
N THR A 471 6.97 -26.58 7.66
CA THR A 471 6.49 -27.34 8.82
C THR A 471 6.86 -28.82 8.71
N THR A 472 6.75 -29.56 9.80
CA THR A 472 6.94 -31.02 9.82
C THR A 472 5.64 -31.80 9.67
N SER A 473 4.49 -31.10 9.60
CA SER A 473 3.16 -31.71 9.57
C SER A 473 2.49 -31.53 8.20
N GLU A 474 1.98 -32.60 7.66
CA GLU A 474 1.12 -32.56 6.47
C GLU A 474 -0.35 -32.26 6.78
N LYS A 475 -0.73 -32.25 8.07
CA LYS A 475 -2.12 -32.06 8.48
C LYS A 475 -2.61 -30.64 8.21
N PRO A 476 -3.93 -30.47 7.96
CA PRO A 476 -4.53 -29.13 7.88
C PRO A 476 -4.29 -28.32 9.16
N ILE A 477 -4.13 -27.01 8.98
CA ILE A 477 -3.95 -26.05 10.08
C ILE A 477 -5.32 -25.59 10.59
N TYR A 478 -6.24 -25.27 9.68
CA TYR A 478 -7.62 -24.94 9.99
C TYR A 478 -8.53 -26.08 9.56
N GLY A 479 -9.23 -26.70 10.47
CA GLY A 479 -10.06 -27.90 10.24
C GLY A 479 -11.33 -27.72 9.37
N LEU A 480 -11.45 -26.62 8.59
CA LEU A 480 -12.58 -26.38 7.69
C LEU A 480 -12.21 -26.79 6.26
N PRO A 481 -12.71 -27.96 5.78
CA PRO A 481 -12.40 -28.42 4.44
C PRO A 481 -13.11 -27.60 3.37
N VAL A 482 -12.39 -27.26 2.31
CA VAL A 482 -12.92 -26.54 1.14
C VAL A 482 -13.35 -27.52 0.06
N ASN A 483 -14.43 -27.21 -0.65
CA ASN A 483 -15.01 -28.08 -1.65
C ASN A 483 -14.56 -27.68 -3.06
N TYR A 484 -13.76 -28.56 -3.69
CA TYR A 484 -13.28 -28.43 -5.06
C TYR A 484 -14.08 -29.33 -6.01
N THR A 485 -15.37 -29.00 -6.17
CA THR A 485 -16.27 -29.66 -7.13
C THR A 485 -16.97 -28.61 -7.99
N VAL A 486 -17.44 -28.96 -9.17
CA VAL A 486 -18.18 -28.03 -10.06
C VAL A 486 -19.38 -27.41 -9.35
N ASN A 487 -20.08 -28.17 -8.51
CA ASN A 487 -21.25 -27.69 -7.78
C ASN A 487 -20.93 -26.59 -6.74
N ALA A 488 -19.69 -26.50 -6.29
CA ALA A 488 -19.25 -25.45 -5.37
C ALA A 488 -19.01 -24.10 -6.09
N PHE A 489 -19.04 -24.09 -7.42
CA PHE A 489 -18.81 -22.90 -8.23
C PHE A 489 -19.94 -22.71 -9.27
N PRO A 490 -21.18 -22.41 -8.85
CA PRO A 490 -22.28 -22.11 -9.77
C PRO A 490 -21.89 -21.02 -10.76
N LYS A 491 -22.26 -21.26 -12.04
CA LYS A 491 -21.83 -20.42 -13.16
C LYS A 491 -22.22 -18.96 -12.96
N GLU A 492 -23.49 -18.73 -12.61
CA GLU A 492 -24.08 -17.39 -12.48
C GLU A 492 -23.44 -16.57 -11.36
N THR A 493 -22.93 -17.22 -10.33
CA THR A 493 -22.33 -16.55 -9.17
C THR A 493 -20.84 -16.25 -9.39
N TYR A 494 -20.09 -17.20 -9.93
CA TYR A 494 -18.62 -17.10 -9.99
C TYR A 494 -18.10 -16.84 -11.41
N ILE A 495 -18.49 -17.68 -12.35
CA ILE A 495 -17.93 -17.66 -13.70
C ILE A 495 -18.38 -16.41 -14.46
N ASP A 496 -19.66 -16.10 -14.40
CA ASP A 496 -20.22 -14.94 -15.12
C ASP A 496 -19.71 -13.61 -14.52
N SER A 497 -19.55 -13.54 -13.18
CA SER A 497 -18.95 -12.38 -12.52
C SER A 497 -17.47 -12.21 -12.87
N ALA A 498 -16.70 -13.30 -12.87
CA ALA A 498 -15.30 -13.29 -13.28
C ALA A 498 -15.14 -12.87 -14.74
N ASN A 499 -15.91 -13.46 -15.66
CA ASN A 499 -15.88 -13.12 -17.07
C ASN A 499 -16.24 -11.65 -17.33
N ALA A 500 -17.22 -11.12 -16.60
CA ALA A 500 -17.61 -9.71 -16.71
C ALA A 500 -16.48 -8.78 -16.25
N GLU A 501 -15.76 -9.14 -15.19
CA GLU A 501 -14.65 -8.34 -14.70
C GLU A 501 -13.41 -8.46 -15.62
N PHE A 502 -13.05 -9.66 -16.03
CA PHE A 502 -11.94 -9.88 -16.96
C PHE A 502 -12.15 -9.18 -18.30
N GLN A 503 -13.40 -9.10 -18.78
CA GLN A 503 -13.72 -8.40 -20.03
C GLN A 503 -13.32 -6.92 -19.96
N LYS A 504 -13.50 -6.24 -18.82
CA LYS A 504 -13.10 -4.84 -18.65
C LYS A 504 -11.61 -4.61 -18.85
N PHE A 505 -10.77 -5.57 -18.44
CA PHE A 505 -9.32 -5.55 -18.69
C PHE A 505 -9.00 -5.84 -20.15
N MET A 506 -9.62 -6.86 -20.73
CA MET A 506 -9.40 -7.22 -22.13
C MET A 506 -9.82 -6.12 -23.10
N ASP A 507 -10.89 -5.36 -22.80
CA ASP A 507 -11.34 -4.21 -23.58
C ASP A 507 -10.30 -3.08 -23.62
N GLN A 508 -9.37 -3.04 -22.67
CA GLN A 508 -8.22 -2.12 -22.65
C GLN A 508 -6.94 -2.71 -23.25
N GLY A 509 -7.02 -3.91 -23.85
CA GLY A 509 -5.87 -4.60 -24.44
C GLY A 509 -4.92 -5.23 -23.39
N ILE A 510 -5.39 -5.37 -22.14
CA ILE A 510 -4.65 -6.04 -21.06
C ILE A 510 -4.85 -7.54 -21.20
N LYS A 511 -3.76 -8.30 -21.09
CA LYS A 511 -3.82 -9.77 -21.07
C LYS A 511 -4.21 -10.25 -19.68
N VAL A 512 -5.24 -11.06 -19.59
CA VAL A 512 -5.68 -11.65 -18.33
C VAL A 512 -5.46 -13.15 -18.37
N TYR A 513 -4.80 -13.69 -17.35
CA TYR A 513 -4.61 -15.12 -17.17
C TYR A 513 -5.10 -15.54 -15.80
N PHE A 514 -5.79 -16.68 -15.78
CA PHE A 514 -6.25 -17.30 -14.55
C PHE A 514 -5.29 -18.41 -14.12
N THR A 515 -4.96 -18.43 -12.83
CA THR A 515 -4.25 -19.53 -12.17
C THR A 515 -4.90 -19.84 -10.83
N TYR A 516 -4.47 -20.88 -10.14
CA TYR A 516 -5.04 -21.28 -8.87
C TYR A 516 -4.20 -20.76 -7.70
N SER A 517 -4.87 -20.33 -6.63
CA SER A 517 -4.21 -20.05 -5.35
C SER A 517 -3.73 -21.37 -4.69
N PRO A 518 -2.64 -21.35 -3.91
CA PRO A 518 -2.14 -22.53 -3.22
C PRO A 518 -3.12 -23.02 -2.16
N ARG A 519 -3.19 -24.34 -1.99
CA ARG A 519 -4.04 -24.96 -0.98
C ARG A 519 -3.42 -26.24 -0.42
N ASN A 520 -3.61 -26.47 0.89
CA ASN A 520 -3.27 -27.75 1.50
C ASN A 520 -4.19 -28.85 0.93
N LYS A 521 -3.59 -29.83 0.25
CA LYS A 521 -4.35 -30.94 -0.35
C LYS A 521 -5.18 -31.75 0.64
N TYR A 522 -4.78 -31.75 1.92
CA TYR A 522 -5.48 -32.44 2.99
C TYR A 522 -6.59 -31.59 3.65
N ALA A 523 -6.66 -30.30 3.31
CA ALA A 523 -7.72 -29.39 3.73
C ALA A 523 -8.89 -29.34 2.75
N LEU A 524 -8.94 -30.23 1.77
CA LEU A 524 -10.07 -30.37 0.86
C LEU A 524 -11.16 -31.26 1.46
N SER A 525 -12.42 -31.01 1.08
CA SER A 525 -13.53 -31.85 1.46
C SER A 525 -13.38 -33.27 0.88
N LYS A 526 -13.99 -34.27 1.51
CA LYS A 526 -14.00 -35.64 1.02
C LYS A 526 -14.63 -35.80 -0.38
N ASP A 527 -15.50 -34.85 -0.76
CA ASP A 527 -16.17 -34.83 -2.05
C ASP A 527 -15.25 -34.31 -3.17
N SER A 528 -14.15 -33.63 -2.80
CA SER A 528 -13.12 -33.12 -3.72
C SER A 528 -12.15 -34.24 -4.17
N THR A 529 -12.71 -35.33 -4.72
CA THR A 529 -11.90 -36.45 -5.26
C THR A 529 -11.04 -35.95 -6.43
N GLN A 530 -10.02 -36.71 -6.80
CA GLN A 530 -9.18 -36.35 -7.96
C GLN A 530 -10.01 -36.22 -9.25
N GLU A 531 -11.03 -37.06 -9.44
CA GLU A 531 -11.94 -36.98 -10.59
C GLU A 531 -12.75 -35.68 -10.57
N GLU A 532 -13.29 -35.28 -9.39
CA GLU A 532 -14.05 -34.05 -9.26
C GLU A 532 -13.17 -32.80 -9.46
N ARG A 533 -11.93 -32.81 -8.98
CA ARG A 533 -10.98 -31.73 -9.24
C ARG A 533 -10.60 -31.63 -10.72
N ALA A 534 -10.41 -32.75 -11.39
CA ALA A 534 -10.19 -32.77 -12.84
C ALA A 534 -11.40 -32.22 -13.61
N ARG A 535 -12.64 -32.56 -13.20
CA ARG A 535 -13.87 -31.97 -13.76
C ARG A 535 -13.96 -30.47 -13.50
N LEU A 536 -13.60 -30.02 -12.31
CA LEU A 536 -13.57 -28.61 -11.96
C LEU A 536 -12.57 -27.85 -12.82
N HIS A 537 -11.38 -28.41 -13.02
CA HIS A 537 -10.36 -27.80 -13.89
C HIS A 537 -10.86 -27.64 -15.33
N GLU A 538 -11.43 -28.69 -15.93
CA GLU A 538 -11.99 -28.62 -17.28
C GLU A 538 -13.22 -27.67 -17.34
N TYR A 539 -14.00 -27.57 -16.26
CA TYR A 539 -15.08 -26.61 -16.15
C TYR A 539 -14.55 -25.18 -16.24
N PHE A 540 -13.54 -24.80 -15.46
CA PHE A 540 -12.95 -23.45 -15.54
C PHE A 540 -12.34 -23.19 -16.93
N LYS A 541 -11.59 -24.11 -17.49
CA LYS A 541 -11.02 -23.97 -18.85
C LYS A 541 -12.07 -23.78 -19.93
N SER A 542 -13.24 -24.37 -19.77
CA SER A 542 -14.32 -24.29 -20.76
C SER A 542 -15.25 -23.08 -20.57
N GLN A 543 -15.33 -22.55 -19.35
CA GLN A 543 -16.31 -21.51 -19.00
C GLN A 543 -15.70 -20.12 -18.80
N LEU A 544 -14.44 -20.01 -18.39
CA LEU A 544 -13.75 -18.74 -18.31
C LEU A 544 -13.37 -18.24 -19.70
N HIS A 545 -13.53 -16.95 -19.95
CA HIS A 545 -13.18 -16.31 -21.22
C HIS A 545 -11.68 -15.99 -21.34
N VAL A 546 -10.92 -16.27 -20.31
CA VAL A 546 -9.46 -16.07 -20.25
C VAL A 546 -8.76 -17.42 -20.13
N PRO A 547 -7.50 -17.54 -20.59
CA PRO A 547 -6.74 -18.79 -20.44
C PRO A 547 -6.55 -19.16 -18.96
N VAL A 548 -6.90 -20.42 -18.61
CA VAL A 548 -6.46 -21.06 -17.37
C VAL A 548 -5.09 -21.66 -17.65
N ILE A 549 -4.04 -21.04 -17.14
CA ILE A 549 -2.66 -21.37 -17.56
C ILE A 549 -2.02 -22.50 -16.75
N SER A 550 -2.48 -22.74 -15.52
CA SER A 550 -1.91 -23.75 -14.61
C SER A 550 -2.85 -24.93 -14.42
N GLU A 551 -2.31 -26.10 -14.13
CA GLU A 551 -3.09 -27.25 -13.70
C GLU A 551 -3.54 -27.10 -12.24
N LEU A 552 -4.78 -27.45 -11.92
CA LEU A 552 -5.32 -27.34 -10.55
C LEU A 552 -4.49 -28.16 -9.54
N GLU A 553 -4.06 -29.36 -9.93
CA GLU A 553 -3.26 -30.22 -9.06
C GLU A 553 -1.89 -29.62 -8.70
N ASP A 554 -1.33 -28.75 -9.54
CA ASP A 554 -0.08 -28.04 -9.29
C ASP A 554 -0.20 -26.99 -8.18
N SER A 555 -1.42 -26.55 -7.85
CA SER A 555 -1.71 -25.62 -6.76
C SER A 555 -1.91 -26.31 -5.40
N LEU A 556 -1.95 -27.64 -5.37
CA LEU A 556 -2.17 -28.42 -4.15
C LEU A 556 -0.84 -28.82 -3.52
N TYR A 557 -0.61 -28.29 -2.32
CA TYR A 557 0.61 -28.52 -1.55
C TYR A 557 0.36 -29.47 -0.38
N THR A 558 1.41 -30.12 0.10
CA THR A 558 1.39 -30.76 1.43
C THR A 558 1.52 -29.67 2.49
N GLY A 559 1.06 -29.96 3.72
CA GLY A 559 1.21 -29.02 4.84
C GLY A 559 2.66 -28.60 5.12
N ILE A 560 3.65 -29.37 4.67
CA ILE A 560 5.08 -29.07 4.82
C ILE A 560 5.42 -27.69 4.23
N TYR A 561 4.88 -27.38 3.05
CA TYR A 561 5.14 -26.11 2.35
C TYR A 561 4.18 -24.99 2.71
N LEU A 562 3.43 -25.14 3.80
CA LEU A 562 2.46 -24.14 4.25
C LEU A 562 2.86 -23.55 5.59
N TYR A 563 2.53 -22.28 5.79
CA TYR A 563 2.88 -21.50 6.97
C TYR A 563 1.66 -20.80 7.56
N GLY A 564 1.34 -21.08 8.81
CA GLY A 564 0.27 -20.39 9.55
C GLY A 564 -1.16 -20.68 9.10
N THR A 565 -1.39 -21.00 7.83
CA THR A 565 -2.70 -21.28 7.25
C THR A 565 -2.64 -22.43 6.22
N ASP A 566 -3.82 -22.88 5.73
CA ASP A 566 -3.90 -23.91 4.68
C ASP A 566 -3.69 -23.37 3.24
N ASN A 567 -3.37 -22.09 3.10
CA ASN A 567 -3.18 -21.42 1.80
C ASN A 567 -2.02 -20.40 1.77
N HIS A 568 -1.34 -20.15 2.88
CA HIS A 568 -0.09 -19.37 2.88
C HIS A 568 1.10 -20.30 2.67
N LEU A 569 2.00 -19.97 1.78
CA LEU A 569 3.18 -20.77 1.52
C LEU A 569 4.36 -20.38 2.43
N SER A 570 5.16 -21.39 2.80
CA SER A 570 6.50 -21.17 3.33
C SER A 570 7.38 -20.48 2.28
N THR A 571 8.56 -20.02 2.66
CA THR A 571 9.50 -19.39 1.71
C THR A 571 9.84 -20.34 0.55
N GLU A 572 10.17 -21.61 0.84
CA GLU A 572 10.42 -22.62 -0.20
C GLU A 572 9.17 -22.92 -1.02
N GLY A 573 8.00 -23.00 -0.37
CA GLY A 573 6.72 -23.21 -1.07
C GLY A 573 6.41 -22.10 -2.07
N ALA A 574 6.71 -20.85 -1.74
CA ALA A 574 6.55 -19.69 -2.63
C ALA A 574 7.46 -19.78 -3.87
N GLN A 575 8.72 -20.18 -3.69
CA GLN A 575 9.66 -20.40 -4.80
C GLN A 575 9.16 -21.50 -5.72
N ILE A 576 8.75 -22.67 -5.18
CA ILE A 576 8.19 -23.77 -5.95
C ILE A 576 6.95 -23.33 -6.76
N ARG A 577 6.06 -22.54 -6.14
CA ARG A 577 4.89 -21.99 -6.86
C ARG A 577 5.32 -21.08 -7.99
N THR A 578 6.25 -20.17 -7.71
CA THR A 578 6.71 -19.21 -8.71
C THR A 578 7.34 -19.90 -9.92
N GLU A 579 8.17 -20.94 -9.73
CA GLU A 579 8.73 -21.75 -10.81
C GLU A 579 7.65 -22.37 -11.71
N LYS A 580 6.60 -22.94 -11.10
CA LYS A 580 5.48 -23.52 -11.84
C LYS A 580 4.72 -22.47 -12.66
N VAL A 581 4.33 -21.38 -12.02
CA VAL A 581 3.59 -20.30 -12.67
C VAL A 581 4.42 -19.63 -13.77
N LEU A 582 5.71 -19.44 -13.55
CA LEU A 582 6.64 -18.91 -14.54
C LEU A 582 6.73 -19.81 -15.78
N ARG A 583 6.84 -21.13 -15.60
CA ARG A 583 6.79 -22.09 -16.70
C ARG A 583 5.48 -21.96 -17.49
N ASP A 584 4.36 -21.98 -16.79
CA ASP A 584 3.01 -21.96 -17.37
C ASP A 584 2.76 -20.65 -18.15
N LEU A 585 3.19 -19.52 -17.59
CA LEU A 585 3.07 -18.20 -18.23
C LEU A 585 3.94 -18.11 -19.50
N LYS A 586 5.19 -18.61 -19.46
CA LYS A 586 6.06 -18.68 -20.65
C LYS A 586 5.46 -19.54 -21.75
N GLU A 587 4.91 -20.69 -21.40
CA GLU A 587 4.25 -21.57 -22.36
C GLU A 587 3.01 -20.90 -23.00
N GLN A 588 2.21 -20.18 -22.21
CA GLN A 588 1.04 -19.48 -22.70
C GLN A 588 1.41 -18.35 -23.65
N LEU A 589 2.38 -17.51 -23.29
CA LEU A 589 2.85 -16.43 -24.14
C LEU A 589 3.44 -16.95 -25.46
N ALA A 590 4.23 -18.03 -25.41
CA ALA A 590 4.76 -18.66 -26.62
C ALA A 590 3.68 -19.29 -27.54
N LYS A 591 2.53 -19.70 -26.98
CA LYS A 591 1.37 -20.15 -27.78
C LYS A 591 0.68 -18.99 -28.49
N GLU A 592 0.64 -17.82 -27.86
CA GLU A 592 0.03 -16.60 -28.41
C GLU A 592 0.86 -15.97 -29.54
N GLU A 593 2.19 -15.96 -29.39
CA GLU A 593 3.12 -15.46 -30.42
C GLU A 593 3.08 -16.28 -31.73
N LYS A 594 2.61 -17.53 -31.67
CA LYS A 594 2.52 -18.43 -32.83
C LYS A 594 1.19 -18.31 -33.58
N LYS A 595 0.22 -17.60 -33.04
CA LYS A 595 -1.09 -17.34 -33.64
C LYS A 595 -1.12 -16.01 -34.40
#